data_26ad15d3aa51917aa5738143935598da
#
_entry.id   26ad15d3aa51917aa5738143935598da
#
_cell.length_a   1.000
_cell.length_b   1.000
_cell.length_c   1.000
_cell.angle_alpha   90.00
_cell.angle_beta   90.00
_cell.angle_gamma   90.00
#
_symmetry.space_group_name_H-M   'P 1'
#
loop_
_entity.id
_entity.type
_entity.pdbx_description
1 polymer ?
#
loop_
_entity_poly.entity_id
_entity_poly.type
_entity_poly.pdbx_seq_one_letter_code
_entity_poly.pdbx_strand_id
1 'polypeptide(L)'
;MRKISEPTERLVPDRCREALYNEMMTALGRIAEEHMHLPAFRFFVDITRSWQEKMCGEMEKPLVVVAGTGIPDELLRAAGGVPSYILGGSREACMYSDDRVPRDADPVSRSILGYLYQMAVKDTSSVLILIPLYSDSMRKIAYQLNLAGWNVVTVDMPPLQDSSTALEKWKEQVLQATVAVADHVHSRITATSLKKAVREAVKARSEMQMFLRTVTCEENVFSPMARILVQNSYYYTDDLAEWTRNLGRLRDEIWQTICRKGDRYRDAPRILLMGSPVFFPNEKLPSLFSDAHLHVVRNIDPSTEVFEMIPHIAKAGNSAERILTAVAEEWYRHDVSGAYIRNETLRQKIMEILETDEVEGVVYHILKGQIEPDFELAWFEEFFEKADIPVFRMETDYQYQDVEQLRIRMEAFSEMLTQRRFSRRAMMRSIIRNGPTFVMRCQSRSD
;
A
#
# COMPACT_ATOMS: atom_id res chain seq x y z
N MET A 1 37.08 5.12 11.59
CA MET A 1 36.71 5.66 10.27
C MET A 1 37.31 4.79 9.19
N ARG A 2 36.55 3.86 8.64
CA ARG A 2 36.95 3.11 7.43
C ARG A 2 36.81 4.04 6.24
N LYS A 3 37.87 4.23 5.47
CA LYS A 3 37.84 4.97 4.20
C LYS A 3 36.77 4.34 3.31
N ILE A 4 35.76 5.16 2.95
CA ILE A 4 34.81 4.82 1.89
C ILE A 4 35.68 4.81 0.63
N SER A 5 35.88 3.63 0.04
CA SER A 5 36.58 3.45 -1.23
C SER A 5 35.78 4.15 -2.34
N GLU A 6 36.48 4.81 -3.23
CA GLU A 6 35.96 5.42 -4.46
C GLU A 6 34.98 4.49 -5.18
N PRO A 7 34.03 5.06 -5.95
CA PRO A 7 33.08 4.27 -6.74
C PRO A 7 33.82 3.51 -7.83
N THR A 8 34.36 2.36 -7.48
CA THR A 8 34.84 1.39 -8.46
C THR A 8 33.62 0.85 -9.20
N GLU A 9 33.65 0.89 -10.53
CA GLU A 9 32.78 0.14 -11.45
C GLU A 9 32.57 -1.29 -10.96
N ARG A 10 31.66 -1.51 -10.03
CA ARG A 10 31.15 -2.83 -9.71
C ARG A 10 29.94 -3.05 -10.60
N LEU A 11 30.17 -3.59 -11.78
CA LEU A 11 29.14 -4.37 -12.46
C LEU A 11 28.64 -5.38 -11.44
N VAL A 12 27.39 -5.18 -11.00
CA VAL A 12 26.72 -6.12 -10.12
C VAL A 12 26.75 -7.48 -10.80
N PRO A 13 27.14 -8.57 -10.11
CA PRO A 13 27.16 -9.89 -10.72
C PRO A 13 25.80 -10.22 -11.31
N ASP A 14 25.73 -10.70 -12.54
CA ASP A 14 24.49 -11.08 -13.23
C ASP A 14 23.62 -12.03 -12.39
N ARG A 15 24.26 -12.89 -11.58
CA ARG A 15 23.60 -13.81 -10.63
C ARG A 15 22.69 -13.12 -9.60
N CYS A 16 23.02 -11.90 -9.20
CA CYS A 16 22.23 -11.18 -8.20
C CYS A 16 20.93 -10.65 -8.83
N ARG A 17 21.02 -10.11 -10.04
CA ARG A 17 19.83 -9.69 -10.80
C ARG A 17 18.97 -10.88 -11.17
N GLU A 18 19.59 -12.01 -11.49
CA GLU A 18 18.89 -13.26 -11.79
C GLU A 18 18.08 -13.76 -10.58
N ALA A 19 18.64 -13.76 -9.37
CA ALA A 19 17.91 -14.17 -8.17
C ALA A 19 16.70 -13.26 -7.88
N LEU A 20 16.89 -11.95 -7.99
CA LEU A 20 15.84 -10.97 -7.82
C LEU A 20 14.71 -11.12 -8.88
N TYR A 21 15.09 -11.35 -10.12
CA TYR A 21 14.17 -11.63 -11.22
C TYR A 21 13.40 -12.94 -10.98
N ASN A 22 14.09 -14.00 -10.58
CA ASN A 22 13.48 -15.31 -10.34
C ASN A 22 12.50 -15.32 -9.16
N GLU A 23 12.77 -14.58 -8.07
CA GLU A 23 11.85 -14.41 -6.96
C GLU A 23 10.51 -13.82 -7.46
N MET A 24 10.58 -12.74 -8.21
CA MET A 24 9.40 -12.07 -8.79
C MET A 24 8.67 -12.99 -9.77
N MET A 25 9.39 -13.62 -10.72
CA MET A 25 8.76 -14.46 -11.74
C MET A 25 8.12 -15.71 -11.15
N THR A 26 8.69 -16.28 -10.09
CA THR A 26 8.12 -17.44 -9.39
C THR A 26 6.80 -17.07 -8.72
N ALA A 27 6.76 -15.94 -8.02
CA ALA A 27 5.54 -15.45 -7.39
C ALA A 27 4.45 -15.10 -8.43
N LEU A 28 4.83 -14.40 -9.51
CA LEU A 28 3.91 -14.08 -10.62
C LEU A 28 3.34 -15.32 -11.29
N GLY A 29 4.17 -16.35 -11.54
CA GLY A 29 3.74 -17.60 -12.17
C GLY A 29 2.66 -18.30 -11.35
N ARG A 30 2.85 -18.42 -10.05
CA ARG A 30 1.92 -19.07 -9.13
C ARG A 30 0.57 -18.35 -9.08
N ILE A 31 0.57 -17.02 -8.90
CA ILE A 31 -0.67 -16.25 -8.85
C ILE A 31 -1.39 -16.23 -10.21
N ALA A 32 -0.66 -16.18 -11.32
CA ALA A 32 -1.24 -16.24 -12.64
C ALA A 32 -1.94 -17.59 -12.90
N GLU A 33 -1.35 -18.69 -12.43
CA GLU A 33 -1.93 -20.03 -12.52
C GLU A 33 -3.21 -20.14 -11.68
N GLU A 34 -3.19 -19.64 -10.44
CA GLU A 34 -4.35 -19.63 -9.54
C GLU A 34 -5.55 -18.87 -10.16
N HIS A 35 -5.30 -17.81 -10.90
CA HIS A 35 -6.33 -16.92 -11.47
C HIS A 35 -6.48 -17.02 -12.99
N MET A 36 -6.10 -18.14 -13.60
CA MET A 36 -6.27 -18.36 -15.06
C MET A 36 -7.71 -18.22 -15.55
N HIS A 37 -8.68 -18.39 -14.68
CA HIS A 37 -10.11 -18.25 -14.97
C HIS A 37 -10.58 -16.78 -15.09
N LEU A 38 -9.70 -15.80 -14.81
CA LEU A 38 -9.95 -14.36 -14.92
C LEU A 38 -9.01 -13.76 -15.98
N PRO A 39 -9.40 -13.75 -17.28
CA PRO A 39 -8.52 -13.28 -18.37
C PRO A 39 -7.99 -11.86 -18.20
N ALA A 40 -8.78 -10.94 -17.62
CA ALA A 40 -8.35 -9.56 -17.38
C ALA A 40 -7.23 -9.46 -16.32
N PHE A 41 -7.09 -10.45 -15.43
CA PHE A 41 -6.04 -10.46 -14.42
C PHE A 41 -4.62 -10.54 -15.04
N ARG A 42 -4.50 -11.19 -16.19
CA ARG A 42 -3.21 -11.30 -16.89
C ARG A 42 -2.56 -9.94 -17.17
N PHE A 43 -3.34 -8.91 -17.44
CA PHE A 43 -2.82 -7.55 -17.67
C PHE A 43 -1.97 -7.05 -16.49
N PHE A 44 -2.39 -7.30 -15.24
CA PHE A 44 -1.70 -6.87 -14.03
C PHE A 44 -0.43 -7.68 -13.77
N VAL A 45 -0.46 -8.97 -14.11
CA VAL A 45 0.72 -9.84 -14.11
C VAL A 45 1.76 -9.34 -15.13
N ASP A 46 1.32 -9.00 -16.33
CA ASP A 46 2.21 -8.54 -17.41
C ASP A 46 2.81 -7.15 -17.11
N ILE A 47 2.05 -6.22 -16.50
CA ILE A 47 2.60 -4.93 -16.02
C ILE A 47 3.70 -5.16 -14.99
N THR A 48 3.45 -6.00 -13.99
CA THR A 48 4.43 -6.27 -12.92
C THR A 48 5.67 -6.95 -13.47
N ARG A 49 5.50 -7.87 -14.43
CA ARG A 49 6.62 -8.50 -15.15
C ARG A 49 7.45 -7.46 -15.92
N SER A 50 6.78 -6.60 -16.70
CA SER A 50 7.46 -5.58 -17.51
C SER A 50 8.19 -4.56 -16.63
N TRP A 51 7.61 -4.21 -15.46
CA TRP A 51 8.28 -3.38 -14.47
C TRP A 51 9.56 -4.06 -13.95
N GLN A 52 9.51 -5.34 -13.60
CA GLN A 52 10.68 -6.10 -13.12
C GLN A 52 11.75 -6.21 -14.21
N GLU A 53 11.36 -6.48 -15.44
CA GLU A 53 12.27 -6.53 -16.60
C GLU A 53 12.96 -5.17 -16.80
N LYS A 54 12.21 -4.08 -16.72
CA LYS A 54 12.76 -2.71 -16.78
C LYS A 54 13.74 -2.43 -15.64
N MET A 55 13.43 -2.85 -14.40
CA MET A 55 14.30 -2.60 -13.24
C MET A 55 15.58 -3.44 -13.25
N CYS A 56 15.55 -4.63 -13.86
CA CYS A 56 16.73 -5.50 -14.01
C CYS A 56 17.50 -5.27 -15.33
N GLY A 57 16.91 -4.54 -16.28
CA GLY A 57 17.51 -4.27 -17.60
C GLY A 57 18.47 -3.08 -17.64
N GLU A 58 19.13 -2.89 -18.78
CA GLU A 58 19.93 -1.68 -19.03
C GLU A 58 19.01 -0.47 -19.25
N MET A 59 19.31 0.63 -18.57
CA MET A 59 18.51 1.87 -18.63
C MET A 59 19.22 2.92 -19.48
N GLU A 60 18.60 3.31 -20.61
CA GLU A 60 19.18 4.26 -21.57
C GLU A 60 18.57 5.68 -21.49
N LYS A 61 17.49 5.91 -20.69
CA LYS A 61 16.75 7.18 -20.66
C LYS A 61 16.82 7.85 -19.30
N PRO A 62 16.61 9.16 -19.22
CA PRO A 62 16.41 9.83 -17.93
C PRO A 62 15.27 9.10 -17.18
N LEU A 63 15.59 8.56 -16.02
CA LEU A 63 14.69 7.77 -15.21
C LEU A 63 14.33 8.55 -13.95
N VAL A 64 13.04 8.58 -13.64
CA VAL A 64 12.54 9.05 -12.35
C VAL A 64 12.15 7.83 -11.51
N VAL A 65 12.84 7.62 -10.41
CA VAL A 65 12.57 6.54 -9.45
C VAL A 65 11.94 7.13 -8.20
N VAL A 66 10.89 6.51 -7.69
CA VAL A 66 10.30 6.83 -6.39
C VAL A 66 10.56 5.66 -5.45
N ALA A 67 11.28 5.90 -4.37
CA ALA A 67 11.65 4.90 -3.38
C ALA A 67 10.58 4.84 -2.28
N GLY A 68 9.61 3.95 -2.40
CA GLY A 68 8.44 3.86 -1.53
C GLY A 68 7.21 4.59 -2.07
N THR A 69 6.29 4.95 -1.18
CA THR A 69 5.03 5.66 -1.48
C THR A 69 4.97 6.99 -0.71
N GLY A 70 3.93 7.80 -0.92
CA GLY A 70 3.73 9.04 -0.12
C GLY A 70 4.09 10.34 -0.85
N ILE A 71 4.39 10.30 -2.16
CA ILE A 71 4.56 11.50 -3.00
C ILE A 71 3.42 11.55 -4.02
N PRO A 72 2.76 12.71 -4.22
CA PRO A 72 1.67 12.85 -5.17
C PRO A 72 2.06 12.45 -6.60
N ASP A 73 1.65 11.26 -7.05
CA ASP A 73 2.03 10.71 -8.35
C ASP A 73 1.47 11.51 -9.53
N GLU A 74 0.28 12.11 -9.38
CA GLU A 74 -0.31 12.99 -10.37
C GLU A 74 0.55 14.24 -10.64
N LEU A 75 1.27 14.73 -9.65
CA LEU A 75 2.18 15.87 -9.85
C LEU A 75 3.44 15.44 -10.60
N LEU A 76 4.00 14.27 -10.29
CA LEU A 76 5.16 13.73 -11.00
C LEU A 76 4.82 13.43 -12.47
N ARG A 77 3.65 12.86 -12.73
CA ARG A 77 3.15 12.62 -14.10
C ARG A 77 2.87 13.92 -14.85
N ALA A 78 2.31 14.92 -14.19
CA ALA A 78 2.08 16.26 -14.79
C ALA A 78 3.38 16.96 -15.18
N ALA A 79 4.46 16.70 -14.43
CA ALA A 79 5.82 17.17 -14.71
C ALA A 79 6.50 16.42 -15.86
N GLY A 80 5.81 15.50 -16.54
CA GLY A 80 6.34 14.72 -17.65
C GLY A 80 7.14 13.48 -17.23
N GLY A 81 7.26 13.24 -15.92
CA GLY A 81 7.86 12.03 -15.39
C GLY A 81 6.92 10.83 -15.54
N VAL A 82 7.48 9.69 -15.94
CA VAL A 82 6.84 8.38 -15.76
C VAL A 82 7.57 7.72 -14.61
N PRO A 83 7.09 7.89 -13.35
CA PRO A 83 7.82 7.43 -12.20
C PRO A 83 7.87 5.90 -12.14
N SER A 84 9.06 5.34 -11.91
CA SER A 84 9.24 3.93 -11.62
C SER A 84 9.34 3.75 -10.11
N TYR A 85 8.32 3.16 -9.51
CA TYR A 85 8.28 2.97 -8.06
C TYR A 85 9.04 1.72 -7.64
N ILE A 86 9.79 1.82 -6.56
CA ILE A 86 10.38 0.68 -5.84
C ILE A 86 9.68 0.63 -4.47
N LEU A 87 8.74 -0.29 -4.31
CA LEU A 87 7.91 -0.37 -3.11
C LEU A 87 8.59 -1.15 -1.97
N GLY A 88 9.41 -2.15 -2.32
CA GLY A 88 9.98 -3.11 -1.37
C GLY A 88 9.45 -4.51 -1.64
N GLY A 89 9.27 -5.32 -0.57
CA GLY A 89 8.64 -6.66 -0.65
C GLY A 89 9.58 -7.81 -1.02
N SER A 90 10.75 -7.55 -1.58
CA SER A 90 11.69 -8.58 -2.01
C SER A 90 12.66 -8.98 -0.89
N ARG A 91 12.68 -10.28 -0.58
CA ARG A 91 13.66 -10.89 0.31
C ARG A 91 15.05 -10.89 -0.32
N GLU A 92 15.13 -11.21 -1.58
CA GLU A 92 16.42 -11.24 -2.33
C GLU A 92 17.03 -9.83 -2.36
N ALA A 93 16.24 -8.79 -2.59
CA ALA A 93 16.72 -7.41 -2.53
C ALA A 93 17.29 -7.05 -1.14
N CYS A 94 16.65 -7.48 -0.05
CA CYS A 94 17.17 -7.26 1.32
C CYS A 94 18.57 -7.84 1.49
N MET A 95 18.86 -9.02 0.93
CA MET A 95 20.18 -9.65 1.07
C MET A 95 21.30 -8.81 0.43
N TYR A 96 21.00 -8.06 -0.62
CA TYR A 96 21.99 -7.19 -1.28
C TYR A 96 22.26 -5.88 -0.55
N SER A 97 21.47 -5.56 0.46
CA SER A 97 21.69 -4.42 1.33
C SER A 97 22.48 -4.76 2.60
N ASP A 98 22.71 -6.04 2.92
CA ASP A 98 23.31 -6.52 4.18
C ASP A 98 24.72 -6.00 4.48
N ASP A 99 25.50 -5.67 3.45
CA ASP A 99 26.84 -5.10 3.59
C ASP A 99 26.82 -3.58 3.89
N ARG A 100 25.65 -2.93 3.81
CA ARG A 100 25.51 -1.46 3.87
C ARG A 100 24.66 -0.98 5.03
N VAL A 101 23.66 -1.78 5.39
CA VAL A 101 22.73 -1.47 6.50
C VAL A 101 22.64 -2.67 7.45
N PRO A 102 22.33 -2.45 8.74
CA PRO A 102 22.11 -3.54 9.68
C PRO A 102 21.01 -4.50 9.20
N ARG A 103 21.17 -5.80 9.48
CA ARG A 103 20.19 -6.82 9.09
C ARG A 103 18.85 -6.71 9.81
N ASP A 104 18.83 -6.08 10.96
CA ASP A 104 17.66 -5.76 11.76
C ASP A 104 17.02 -4.41 11.44
N ALA A 105 17.54 -3.71 10.43
CA ALA A 105 16.88 -2.52 9.90
C ALA A 105 15.59 -2.90 9.13
N ASP A 106 14.70 -1.93 9.01
CA ASP A 106 13.42 -2.04 8.31
C ASP A 106 13.52 -2.79 6.97
N PRO A 107 12.78 -3.91 6.75
CA PRO A 107 12.87 -4.71 5.52
C PRO A 107 12.42 -3.95 4.27
N VAL A 108 11.49 -2.99 4.36
CA VAL A 108 11.05 -2.17 3.21
C VAL A 108 12.23 -1.36 2.71
N SER A 109 12.87 -0.61 3.60
CA SER A 109 14.01 0.23 3.25
C SER A 109 15.22 -0.58 2.76
N ARG A 110 15.46 -1.75 3.36
CA ARG A 110 16.51 -2.69 2.89
C ARG A 110 16.22 -3.21 1.49
N SER A 111 14.98 -3.61 1.23
CA SER A 111 14.56 -4.08 -0.09
C SER A 111 14.67 -2.98 -1.15
N ILE A 112 14.22 -1.76 -0.83
CA ILE A 112 14.38 -0.59 -1.71
C ILE A 112 15.85 -0.34 -2.04
N LEU A 113 16.71 -0.32 -1.03
CA LEU A 113 18.14 -0.10 -1.20
C LEU A 113 18.78 -1.20 -2.06
N GLY A 114 18.41 -2.45 -1.81
CA GLY A 114 18.86 -3.59 -2.58
C GLY A 114 18.50 -3.48 -4.06
N TYR A 115 17.26 -3.12 -4.39
CA TYR A 115 16.84 -2.84 -5.76
C TYR A 115 17.67 -1.73 -6.41
N LEU A 116 17.84 -0.59 -5.73
CA LEU A 116 18.62 0.54 -6.25
C LEU A 116 20.06 0.17 -6.58
N TYR A 117 20.70 -0.66 -5.74
CA TYR A 117 22.06 -1.13 -6.00
C TYR A 117 22.14 -2.20 -7.09
N GLN A 118 21.03 -2.87 -7.43
CA GLN A 118 20.97 -3.87 -8.51
C GLN A 118 20.64 -3.25 -9.87
N MET A 119 20.20 -2.01 -9.91
CA MET A 119 19.91 -1.31 -11.15
C MET A 119 21.18 -1.18 -12.02
N ALA A 120 21.06 -1.58 -13.28
CA ALA A 120 22.14 -1.47 -14.26
C ALA A 120 22.24 -0.04 -14.81
N VAL A 121 22.70 0.89 -13.99
CA VAL A 121 22.85 2.30 -14.36
C VAL A 121 24.30 2.58 -14.66
N LYS A 122 24.60 3.01 -15.91
CA LYS A 122 25.95 3.41 -16.33
C LYS A 122 26.35 4.78 -15.78
N ASP A 123 25.37 5.68 -15.63
CA ASP A 123 25.56 7.02 -15.13
C ASP A 123 24.47 7.34 -14.10
N THR A 124 24.84 7.47 -12.83
CA THR A 124 23.93 7.78 -11.74
C THR A 124 23.25 9.16 -11.90
N SER A 125 23.83 10.07 -12.66
CA SER A 125 23.22 11.39 -12.95
C SER A 125 22.00 11.30 -13.86
N SER A 126 21.86 10.21 -14.62
CA SER A 126 20.70 9.96 -15.49
C SER A 126 19.47 9.48 -14.73
N VAL A 127 19.60 9.21 -13.43
CA VAL A 127 18.50 8.77 -12.56
C VAL A 127 18.23 9.79 -11.48
N LEU A 128 17.00 10.31 -11.44
CA LEU A 128 16.50 11.09 -10.32
C LEU A 128 15.78 10.18 -9.35
N ILE A 129 16.23 10.10 -8.10
CA ILE A 129 15.59 9.32 -7.04
C ILE A 129 14.83 10.24 -6.10
N LEU A 130 13.52 10.07 -6.01
CA LEU A 130 12.66 10.75 -5.03
C LEU A 130 12.47 9.83 -3.83
N ILE A 131 12.76 10.31 -2.63
CA ILE A 131 12.67 9.53 -1.39
C ILE A 131 11.77 10.24 -0.39
N PRO A 132 10.56 9.71 -0.10
CA PRO A 132 9.74 10.19 0.99
C PRO A 132 10.34 9.76 2.33
N LEU A 133 10.50 10.71 3.26
CA LEU A 133 11.19 10.50 4.53
C LEU A 133 10.17 10.24 5.66
N TYR A 134 9.50 9.09 5.63
CA TYR A 134 8.53 8.69 6.65
C TYR A 134 9.13 7.86 7.80
N SER A 135 10.41 7.48 7.72
CA SER A 135 11.12 6.74 8.77
C SER A 135 12.60 7.13 8.84
N ASP A 136 13.23 6.81 9.96
CA ASP A 136 14.67 7.00 10.16
C ASP A 136 15.51 6.18 9.18
N SER A 137 15.04 4.98 8.83
CA SER A 137 15.68 4.11 7.85
C SER A 137 15.72 4.79 6.47
N MET A 138 14.61 5.39 6.04
CA MET A 138 14.55 6.11 4.75
C MET A 138 15.48 7.34 4.73
N ARG A 139 15.58 8.07 5.85
CA ARG A 139 16.55 9.20 5.98
C ARG A 139 18.00 8.72 5.81
N LYS A 140 18.36 7.60 6.43
CA LYS A 140 19.71 7.03 6.36
C LYS A 140 20.04 6.51 4.96
N ILE A 141 19.08 5.87 4.28
CA ILE A 141 19.24 5.43 2.88
C ILE A 141 19.43 6.63 1.96
N ALA A 142 18.61 7.67 2.07
CA ALA A 142 18.73 8.87 1.27
C ALA A 142 20.12 9.49 1.40
N TYR A 143 20.64 9.58 2.61
CA TYR A 143 21.98 10.08 2.88
C TYR A 143 23.07 9.19 2.25
N GLN A 144 22.96 7.86 2.39
CA GLN A 144 23.92 6.92 1.79
C GLN A 144 23.94 6.99 0.26
N LEU A 145 22.79 7.08 -0.38
CA LEU A 145 22.67 7.20 -1.84
C LEU A 145 23.29 8.52 -2.32
N ASN A 146 23.04 9.63 -1.61
CA ASN A 146 23.65 10.93 -1.92
C ASN A 146 25.19 10.86 -1.82
N LEU A 147 25.74 10.26 -0.75
CA LEU A 147 27.18 10.04 -0.61
C LEU A 147 27.77 9.13 -1.70
N ALA A 148 26.98 8.21 -2.25
CA ALA A 148 27.37 7.35 -3.36
C ALA A 148 27.24 8.04 -4.73
N GLY A 149 26.89 9.31 -4.78
CA GLY A 149 26.82 10.12 -6.01
C GLY A 149 25.51 9.99 -6.79
N TRP A 150 24.46 9.43 -6.20
CA TRP A 150 23.13 9.42 -6.82
C TRP A 150 22.46 10.78 -6.73
N ASN A 151 21.67 11.12 -7.75
CA ASN A 151 20.86 12.34 -7.75
C ASN A 151 19.59 12.09 -6.92
N VAL A 152 19.60 12.51 -5.65
CA VAL A 152 18.55 12.24 -4.67
C VAL A 152 17.82 13.52 -4.28
N VAL A 153 16.50 13.51 -4.37
CA VAL A 153 15.60 14.52 -3.82
C VAL A 153 14.75 13.88 -2.74
N THR A 154 14.78 14.44 -1.55
CA THR A 154 13.98 13.97 -0.40
C THR A 154 12.71 14.80 -0.24
N VAL A 155 11.63 14.14 0.17
CA VAL A 155 10.37 14.78 0.55
C VAL A 155 10.09 14.39 2.00
N ASP A 156 10.27 15.36 2.92
CA ASP A 156 10.11 15.12 4.36
C ASP A 156 8.64 15.22 4.77
N MET A 157 8.15 14.25 5.50
CA MET A 157 6.81 14.25 6.07
C MET A 157 6.82 15.03 7.39
N PRO A 158 6.16 16.19 7.47
CA PRO A 158 6.09 16.94 8.73
C PRO A 158 5.29 16.16 9.79
N PRO A 159 5.73 16.15 11.06
CA PRO A 159 5.15 15.26 12.08
C PRO A 159 3.81 15.73 12.67
N LEU A 160 3.27 16.89 12.27
CA LEU A 160 2.02 17.47 12.79
C LEU A 160 1.02 17.73 11.66
N GLN A 161 -0.08 17.00 11.61
CA GLN A 161 -1.12 17.19 10.58
C GLN A 161 -1.96 18.47 10.74
N ASP A 162 -2.12 18.97 11.95
CA ASP A 162 -2.96 20.12 12.29
C ASP A 162 -2.21 21.47 12.29
N SER A 163 -0.93 21.47 11.90
CA SER A 163 -0.09 22.67 11.85
C SER A 163 -0.07 23.32 10.46
N SER A 164 -0.47 24.58 10.38
CA SER A 164 -0.38 25.36 9.15
C SER A 164 1.07 25.50 8.65
N THR A 165 2.03 25.64 9.55
CA THR A 165 3.46 25.71 9.20
C THR A 165 3.96 24.38 8.62
N ALA A 166 3.48 23.26 9.15
CA ALA A 166 3.81 21.93 8.64
C ALA A 166 3.21 21.71 7.24
N LEU A 167 1.97 22.12 7.02
CA LEU A 167 1.32 22.06 5.70
C LEU A 167 2.08 22.92 4.67
N GLU A 168 2.51 24.14 5.01
CA GLU A 168 3.29 24.97 4.08
C GLU A 168 4.65 24.35 3.74
N LYS A 169 5.35 23.75 4.72
CA LYS A 169 6.58 23.00 4.45
C LYS A 169 6.35 21.83 3.52
N TRP A 170 5.27 21.08 3.73
CA TRP A 170 4.90 19.98 2.85
C TRP A 170 4.67 20.44 1.41
N LYS A 171 3.86 21.50 1.23
CA LYS A 171 3.60 22.10 -0.10
C LYS A 171 4.89 22.49 -0.80
N GLU A 172 5.80 23.15 -0.07
CA GLU A 172 7.10 23.59 -0.61
C GLU A 172 7.93 22.38 -1.08
N GLN A 173 8.03 21.33 -0.28
CA GLN A 173 8.80 20.14 -0.63
C GLN A 173 8.20 19.37 -1.81
N VAL A 174 6.88 19.20 -1.85
CA VAL A 174 6.18 18.57 -2.97
C VAL A 174 6.37 19.38 -4.25
N LEU A 175 6.31 20.72 -4.16
CA LEU A 175 6.60 21.59 -5.30
C LEU A 175 8.05 21.43 -5.78
N GLN A 176 9.03 21.43 -4.87
CA GLN A 176 10.44 21.23 -5.20
C GLN A 176 10.67 19.89 -5.89
N ALA A 177 10.08 18.79 -5.37
CA ALA A 177 10.17 17.48 -6.00
C ALA A 177 9.55 17.47 -7.40
N THR A 178 8.40 18.13 -7.57
CA THR A 178 7.71 18.23 -8.87
C THR A 178 8.54 19.00 -9.90
N VAL A 179 9.17 20.11 -9.48
CA VAL A 179 10.08 20.90 -10.32
C VAL A 179 11.34 20.10 -10.67
N ALA A 180 11.93 19.40 -9.70
CA ALA A 180 13.10 18.55 -9.95
C ALA A 180 12.82 17.48 -11.01
N VAL A 181 11.62 16.88 -11.00
CA VAL A 181 11.20 15.95 -12.07
C VAL A 181 11.11 16.65 -13.41
N ALA A 182 10.44 17.82 -13.48
CA ALA A 182 10.29 18.56 -14.74
C ALA A 182 11.64 18.94 -15.34
N ASP A 183 12.58 19.39 -14.52
CA ASP A 183 13.96 19.77 -14.93
C ASP A 183 14.73 18.54 -15.41
N HIS A 184 14.63 17.42 -14.70
CA HIS A 184 15.31 16.17 -15.04
C HIS A 184 14.88 15.59 -16.38
N VAL A 185 13.57 15.65 -16.69
CA VAL A 185 13.02 15.15 -17.97
C VAL A 185 12.86 16.25 -19.03
N HIS A 186 13.37 17.45 -18.77
CA HIS A 186 13.32 18.62 -19.66
C HIS A 186 11.90 18.97 -20.12
N SER A 187 10.93 18.93 -19.22
CA SER A 187 9.53 19.25 -19.48
C SER A 187 9.05 20.53 -18.80
N ARG A 188 7.80 20.91 -19.04
CA ARG A 188 7.16 22.08 -18.42
C ARG A 188 5.86 21.69 -17.73
N ILE A 189 5.72 22.13 -16.48
CA ILE A 189 4.48 21.97 -15.72
C ILE A 189 3.48 23.03 -16.19
N THR A 190 2.30 22.58 -16.63
CA THR A 190 1.22 23.46 -17.07
C THR A 190 -0.10 23.13 -16.37
N ALA A 191 -1.03 24.09 -16.30
CA ALA A 191 -2.37 23.79 -15.78
C ALA A 191 -3.07 22.68 -16.56
N THR A 192 -2.79 22.54 -17.86
CA THR A 192 -3.37 21.48 -18.70
C THR A 192 -2.80 20.12 -18.35
N SER A 193 -1.46 19.99 -18.20
CA SER A 193 -0.82 18.72 -17.81
C SER A 193 -1.28 18.28 -16.41
N LEU A 194 -1.35 19.22 -15.46
CA LEU A 194 -1.84 18.97 -14.09
C LEU A 194 -3.28 18.48 -14.08
N LYS A 195 -4.19 19.18 -14.79
CA LYS A 195 -5.61 18.76 -14.86
C LYS A 195 -5.78 17.40 -15.51
N LYS A 196 -4.98 17.08 -16.52
CA LYS A 196 -4.99 15.76 -17.17
C LYS A 196 -4.55 14.69 -16.16
N ALA A 197 -3.41 14.85 -15.55
CA ALA A 197 -2.84 13.87 -14.60
C ALA A 197 -3.74 13.65 -13.38
N VAL A 198 -4.27 14.73 -12.76
CA VAL A 198 -5.21 14.61 -11.64
C VAL A 198 -6.49 13.87 -12.07
N ARG A 199 -7.02 14.15 -13.25
CA ARG A 199 -8.23 13.47 -13.73
C ARG A 199 -8.00 11.98 -13.96
N GLU A 200 -6.85 11.60 -14.50
CA GLU A 200 -6.48 10.20 -14.70
C GLU A 200 -6.27 9.48 -13.38
N ALA A 201 -5.56 10.10 -12.41
CA ALA A 201 -5.34 9.55 -11.07
C ALA A 201 -6.68 9.38 -10.31
N VAL A 202 -7.55 10.39 -10.31
CA VAL A 202 -8.86 10.31 -9.65
C VAL A 202 -9.71 9.18 -10.23
N LYS A 203 -9.72 9.00 -11.56
CA LYS A 203 -10.45 7.89 -12.19
C LYS A 203 -9.89 6.53 -11.77
N ALA A 204 -8.57 6.38 -11.77
CA ALA A 204 -7.90 5.15 -11.39
C ALA A 204 -8.18 4.79 -9.91
N ARG A 205 -8.10 5.77 -9.02
CA ARG A 205 -8.39 5.60 -7.58
C ARG A 205 -9.86 5.25 -7.34
N SER A 206 -10.79 5.93 -8.01
CA SER A 206 -12.22 5.62 -7.92
C SER A 206 -12.53 4.20 -8.42
N GLU A 207 -11.90 3.76 -9.51
CA GLU A 207 -12.05 2.38 -10.01
C GLU A 207 -11.45 1.36 -9.03
N MET A 208 -10.30 1.68 -8.40
CA MET A 208 -9.72 0.83 -7.37
C MET A 208 -10.65 0.69 -6.15
N GLN A 209 -11.28 1.77 -5.70
CA GLN A 209 -12.27 1.68 -4.62
C GLN A 209 -13.43 0.75 -4.97
N MET A 210 -13.96 0.85 -6.22
CA MET A 210 -15.02 -0.06 -6.67
C MET A 210 -14.53 -1.52 -6.75
N PHE A 211 -13.32 -1.74 -7.25
CA PHE A 211 -12.68 -3.06 -7.29
C PHE A 211 -12.53 -3.65 -5.87
N LEU A 212 -11.98 -2.88 -4.93
CA LEU A 212 -11.78 -3.33 -3.54
C LEU A 212 -13.11 -3.71 -2.88
N ARG A 213 -14.17 -2.91 -3.07
CA ARG A 213 -15.53 -3.26 -2.59
C ARG A 213 -16.03 -4.57 -3.19
N THR A 214 -15.74 -4.82 -4.47
CA THR A 214 -16.17 -6.05 -5.15
C THR A 214 -15.45 -7.27 -4.60
N VAL A 215 -14.12 -7.23 -4.46
CA VAL A 215 -13.33 -8.37 -3.97
C VAL A 215 -13.56 -8.65 -2.48
N THR A 216 -13.99 -7.66 -1.70
CA THR A 216 -14.34 -7.86 -0.28
C THR A 216 -15.75 -8.43 -0.06
N CYS A 217 -16.57 -8.52 -1.10
CA CYS A 217 -17.86 -9.22 -1.00
C CYS A 217 -17.68 -10.74 -0.85
N GLU A 218 -16.63 -11.31 -1.46
CA GLU A 218 -16.40 -12.76 -1.52
C GLU A 218 -14.89 -13.06 -1.66
N GLU A 219 -14.24 -13.49 -0.59
CA GLU A 219 -12.78 -13.67 -0.55
C GLU A 219 -12.27 -14.78 -1.47
N ASN A 220 -13.03 -15.87 -1.59
CA ASN A 220 -12.58 -17.07 -2.30
C ASN A 220 -12.63 -16.98 -3.83
N VAL A 221 -13.00 -15.86 -4.38
CA VAL A 221 -12.98 -15.61 -5.82
C VAL A 221 -11.68 -14.95 -6.25
N PHE A 222 -11.05 -14.19 -5.36
CA PHE A 222 -9.84 -13.45 -5.65
C PHE A 222 -8.93 -13.44 -4.42
N SER A 223 -7.76 -14.07 -4.52
CA SER A 223 -6.89 -14.27 -3.36
C SER A 223 -6.32 -12.96 -2.79
N PRO A 224 -5.99 -12.93 -1.48
CA PRO A 224 -5.38 -11.76 -0.86
C PRO A 224 -4.11 -11.31 -1.58
N MET A 225 -3.30 -12.26 -2.07
CA MET A 225 -2.06 -11.96 -2.79
C MET A 225 -2.31 -11.33 -4.16
N ALA A 226 -3.30 -11.86 -4.92
CA ALA A 226 -3.70 -11.28 -6.20
C ALA A 226 -4.22 -9.84 -6.02
N ARG A 227 -4.95 -9.57 -4.94
CA ARG A 227 -5.39 -8.21 -4.57
C ARG A 227 -4.21 -7.27 -4.35
N ILE A 228 -3.20 -7.69 -3.58
CA ILE A 228 -1.98 -6.90 -3.34
C ILE A 228 -1.22 -6.65 -4.65
N LEU A 229 -1.09 -7.65 -5.52
CA LEU A 229 -0.48 -7.48 -6.84
C LEU A 229 -1.20 -6.41 -7.67
N VAL A 230 -2.54 -6.45 -7.72
CA VAL A 230 -3.34 -5.45 -8.45
C VAL A 230 -3.15 -4.05 -7.84
N GLN A 231 -3.18 -3.93 -6.51
CA GLN A 231 -2.92 -2.65 -5.83
C GLN A 231 -1.51 -2.12 -6.14
N ASN A 232 -0.47 -2.97 -6.05
CA ASN A 232 0.90 -2.57 -6.34
C ASN A 232 1.12 -2.23 -7.82
N SER A 233 0.39 -2.85 -8.75
CA SER A 233 0.48 -2.57 -10.18
C SER A 233 0.09 -1.14 -10.56
N TYR A 234 -0.67 -0.43 -9.71
CA TYR A 234 -0.93 1.02 -9.85
C TYR A 234 0.37 1.83 -9.92
N TYR A 235 1.36 1.43 -9.13
CA TYR A 235 2.66 2.09 -9.06
C TYR A 235 3.61 1.67 -10.19
N TYR A 236 3.30 0.57 -10.88
CA TYR A 236 4.15 0.01 -11.94
C TYR A 236 3.70 0.38 -13.35
N THR A 237 2.49 0.92 -13.50
CA THR A 237 1.95 1.27 -14.81
C THR A 237 2.45 2.62 -15.33
N ASP A 238 2.80 2.65 -16.60
CA ASP A 238 3.11 3.87 -17.33
C ASP A 238 1.84 4.55 -17.86
N ASP A 239 0.75 3.81 -18.13
CA ASP A 239 -0.54 4.30 -18.62
C ASP A 239 -1.69 4.02 -17.62
N LEU A 240 -2.02 5.03 -16.81
CA LEU A 240 -3.13 4.94 -15.86
C LEU A 240 -4.50 4.80 -16.53
N ALA A 241 -4.68 5.31 -17.74
CA ALA A 241 -5.97 5.21 -18.41
C ALA A 241 -6.20 3.78 -18.92
N GLU A 242 -5.18 3.12 -19.44
CA GLU A 242 -5.23 1.70 -19.81
C GLU A 242 -5.41 0.83 -18.58
N TRP A 243 -4.64 1.08 -17.52
CA TRP A 243 -4.73 0.37 -16.25
C TRP A 243 -6.16 0.44 -15.67
N THR A 244 -6.76 1.62 -15.65
CA THR A 244 -8.13 1.84 -15.15
C THR A 244 -9.16 1.03 -15.95
N ARG A 245 -9.05 1.00 -17.29
CA ARG A 245 -9.96 0.22 -18.14
C ARG A 245 -9.86 -1.28 -17.85
N ASN A 246 -8.65 -1.80 -17.67
CA ASN A 246 -8.44 -3.22 -17.39
C ASN A 246 -8.87 -3.58 -15.97
N LEU A 247 -8.73 -2.66 -14.99
CA LEU A 247 -9.25 -2.86 -13.65
C LEU A 247 -10.78 -2.99 -13.64
N GLY A 248 -11.48 -2.16 -14.41
CA GLY A 248 -12.93 -2.28 -14.60
C GLY A 248 -13.33 -3.63 -15.19
N ARG A 249 -12.59 -4.13 -16.20
CA ARG A 249 -12.83 -5.46 -16.78
C ARG A 249 -12.62 -6.57 -15.75
N LEU A 250 -11.51 -6.52 -15.00
CA LEU A 250 -11.23 -7.51 -13.95
C LEU A 250 -12.32 -7.51 -12.86
N ARG A 251 -12.74 -6.33 -12.41
CA ARG A 251 -13.86 -6.20 -11.46
C ARG A 251 -15.15 -6.86 -11.99
N ASP A 252 -15.48 -6.63 -13.24
CA ASP A 252 -16.68 -7.18 -13.85
C ASP A 252 -16.60 -8.71 -13.99
N GLU A 253 -15.43 -9.27 -14.33
CA GLU A 253 -15.19 -10.72 -14.35
C GLU A 253 -15.33 -11.36 -12.97
N ILE A 254 -14.77 -10.72 -11.93
CA ILE A 254 -14.89 -11.16 -10.54
C ILE A 254 -16.35 -11.12 -10.10
N TRP A 255 -17.07 -10.02 -10.38
CA TRP A 255 -18.48 -9.89 -10.05
C TRP A 255 -19.34 -10.98 -10.68
N GLN A 256 -19.12 -11.28 -11.98
CA GLN A 256 -19.80 -12.39 -12.66
C GLN A 256 -19.50 -13.74 -12.01
N THR A 257 -18.28 -13.95 -11.53
CA THR A 257 -17.89 -15.19 -10.85
C THR A 257 -18.57 -15.30 -9.48
N ILE A 258 -18.65 -14.20 -8.71
CA ILE A 258 -19.39 -14.12 -7.44
C ILE A 258 -20.86 -14.48 -7.67
N CYS A 259 -21.52 -13.87 -8.64
CA CYS A 259 -22.92 -14.14 -8.96
C CYS A 259 -23.20 -15.60 -9.35
N ARG A 260 -22.23 -16.29 -9.96
CA ARG A 260 -22.37 -17.71 -10.36
C ARG A 260 -22.14 -18.69 -9.20
N LYS A 261 -21.21 -18.37 -8.29
CA LYS A 261 -20.81 -19.30 -7.20
C LYS A 261 -21.80 -19.34 -6.04
N GLY A 262 -22.55 -18.25 -5.83
CA GLY A 262 -23.48 -18.11 -4.70
C GLY A 262 -22.79 -18.05 -3.33
N ASP A 263 -23.58 -17.88 -2.31
CA ASP A 263 -23.22 -17.45 -0.94
C ASP A 263 -22.50 -18.54 -0.09
N ARG A 264 -21.34 -19.04 -0.49
CA ARG A 264 -20.69 -20.18 0.19
C ARG A 264 -19.76 -19.84 1.37
N TYR A 265 -19.40 -18.54 1.58
CA TYR A 265 -18.29 -18.19 2.50
C TYR A 265 -18.57 -17.05 3.48
N ARG A 266 -19.81 -16.89 3.94
CA ARG A 266 -20.13 -15.91 5.01
C ARG A 266 -19.57 -16.28 6.40
N ASP A 267 -18.80 -17.36 6.51
CA ASP A 267 -18.36 -17.87 7.82
C ASP A 267 -16.92 -17.49 8.22
N ALA A 268 -16.08 -16.97 7.31
CA ALA A 268 -14.76 -16.49 7.66
C ALA A 268 -14.82 -15.22 8.54
N PRO A 269 -14.04 -15.14 9.64
CA PRO A 269 -13.95 -13.93 10.45
C PRO A 269 -13.45 -12.72 9.64
N ARG A 270 -14.14 -11.59 9.77
CA ARG A 270 -13.85 -10.35 9.04
C ARG A 270 -12.84 -9.51 9.80
N ILE A 271 -11.70 -9.24 9.19
CA ILE A 271 -10.62 -8.53 9.85
C ILE A 271 -10.23 -7.24 9.12
N LEU A 272 -9.82 -6.25 9.91
CA LEU A 272 -9.08 -5.10 9.45
C LEU A 272 -7.58 -5.41 9.53
N LEU A 273 -6.86 -5.27 8.43
CA LEU A 273 -5.40 -5.28 8.40
C LEU A 273 -4.90 -3.84 8.46
N MET A 274 -3.95 -3.55 9.34
CA MET A 274 -3.34 -2.23 9.45
C MET A 274 -1.89 -2.29 9.95
N GLY A 275 -1.18 -1.17 9.86
CA GLY A 275 0.20 -1.03 10.28
C GLY A 275 1.18 -1.00 9.12
N SER A 276 2.21 -1.85 9.15
CA SER A 276 3.23 -1.91 8.10
C SER A 276 2.66 -2.38 6.76
N PRO A 277 3.12 -1.82 5.63
CA PRO A 277 2.61 -2.18 4.31
C PRO A 277 2.99 -3.61 3.91
N VAL A 278 2.17 -4.19 3.03
CA VAL A 278 2.41 -5.50 2.44
C VAL A 278 2.67 -5.32 0.95
N PHE A 279 3.88 -5.63 0.51
CA PHE A 279 4.29 -5.48 -0.88
C PHE A 279 4.60 -6.82 -1.55
N PHE A 280 4.15 -6.93 -2.80
CA PHE A 280 4.54 -8.01 -3.68
C PHE A 280 6.06 -7.90 -3.99
N PRO A 281 6.84 -8.99 -4.04
CA PRO A 281 6.44 -10.40 -4.05
C PRO A 281 6.39 -11.11 -2.68
N ASN A 282 6.39 -10.42 -1.53
CA ASN A 282 6.31 -11.08 -0.24
C ASN A 282 4.91 -11.66 0.02
N GLU A 283 4.81 -13.00 -0.05
CA GLU A 283 3.55 -13.73 0.10
C GLU A 283 3.27 -14.20 1.53
N LYS A 284 4.20 -13.96 2.47
CA LYS A 284 4.13 -14.52 3.83
C LYS A 284 2.81 -14.20 4.52
N LEU A 285 2.47 -12.93 4.63
CA LEU A 285 1.26 -12.51 5.34
C LEU A 285 -0.04 -12.87 4.59
N PRO A 286 -0.17 -12.66 3.27
CA PRO A 286 -1.34 -13.09 2.52
C PRO A 286 -1.61 -14.60 2.58
N SER A 287 -0.56 -15.43 2.57
CA SER A 287 -0.69 -16.88 2.70
C SER A 287 -1.22 -17.26 4.09
N LEU A 288 -0.73 -16.61 5.16
CA LEU A 288 -1.20 -16.85 6.51
C LEU A 288 -2.70 -16.52 6.68
N PHE A 289 -3.20 -15.47 6.02
CA PHE A 289 -4.63 -15.17 6.04
C PHE A 289 -5.45 -16.24 5.35
N SER A 290 -4.99 -16.74 4.19
CA SER A 290 -5.66 -17.82 3.46
C SER A 290 -5.67 -19.11 4.26
N ASP A 291 -4.54 -19.49 4.87
CA ASP A 291 -4.42 -20.70 5.69
C ASP A 291 -5.33 -20.66 6.93
N ALA A 292 -5.41 -19.50 7.60
CA ALA A 292 -6.24 -19.30 8.79
C ALA A 292 -7.72 -18.99 8.46
N HIS A 293 -8.13 -18.99 7.19
CA HIS A 293 -9.48 -18.62 6.76
C HIS A 293 -9.97 -17.29 7.33
N LEU A 294 -9.11 -16.25 7.28
CA LEU A 294 -9.44 -14.90 7.70
C LEU A 294 -9.80 -14.03 6.49
N HIS A 295 -10.90 -13.30 6.58
CA HIS A 295 -11.36 -12.38 5.53
C HIS A 295 -10.88 -10.96 5.80
N VAL A 296 -9.87 -10.50 5.07
CA VAL A 296 -9.38 -9.12 5.12
C VAL A 296 -10.37 -8.20 4.39
N VAL A 297 -11.26 -7.53 5.13
CA VAL A 297 -12.25 -6.62 4.54
C VAL A 297 -11.67 -5.25 4.20
N ARG A 298 -10.67 -4.81 4.96
CA ARG A 298 -9.93 -3.58 4.71
C ARG A 298 -8.46 -3.77 5.01
N ASN A 299 -7.63 -3.09 4.25
CA ASN A 299 -6.21 -2.89 4.54
C ASN A 299 -5.94 -1.39 4.61
N ILE A 300 -5.36 -0.92 5.72
CA ILE A 300 -4.97 0.47 5.93
C ILE A 300 -3.46 0.53 6.14
N ASP A 301 -2.75 1.01 5.16
CA ASP A 301 -1.34 1.33 5.21
C ASP A 301 -1.02 2.47 4.23
N PRO A 302 0.14 3.12 4.33
CA PRO A 302 0.46 4.26 3.47
C PRO A 302 0.40 3.98 1.95
N SER A 303 0.53 2.71 1.53
CA SER A 303 0.48 2.34 0.12
C SER A 303 -0.93 2.17 -0.43
N THR A 304 -1.90 1.88 0.44
CA THR A 304 -3.30 1.68 0.06
C THR A 304 -4.12 2.96 0.19
N GLU A 305 -3.70 3.86 1.06
CA GLU A 305 -4.41 5.13 1.31
C GLU A 305 -4.41 6.08 0.13
N VAL A 306 -3.46 5.95 -0.80
CA VAL A 306 -3.49 6.70 -2.07
C VAL A 306 -4.81 6.57 -2.81
N PHE A 307 -5.49 5.43 -2.68
CA PHE A 307 -6.77 5.18 -3.36
C PHE A 307 -7.95 5.96 -2.77
N GLU A 308 -7.80 6.54 -1.58
CA GLU A 308 -8.79 7.42 -0.94
C GLU A 308 -8.58 8.91 -1.24
N MET A 309 -7.42 9.27 -1.83
CA MET A 309 -7.06 10.66 -2.11
C MET A 309 -7.70 11.16 -3.39
N ILE A 310 -8.70 12.04 -3.28
CA ILE A 310 -9.49 12.60 -4.40
C ILE A 310 -9.37 14.13 -4.43
N PRO A 311 -8.31 14.70 -5.02
CA PRO A 311 -8.07 16.15 -5.00
C PRO A 311 -9.20 16.94 -5.67
N HIS A 312 -9.72 17.95 -4.98
CA HIS A 312 -10.77 18.82 -5.46
C HIS A 312 -10.21 20.08 -6.14
N ILE A 313 -9.86 19.97 -7.42
CA ILE A 313 -9.23 21.05 -8.19
C ILE A 313 -10.21 22.01 -8.93
N ALA A 314 -11.52 21.82 -8.79
CA ALA A 314 -12.51 22.64 -9.51
C ALA A 314 -12.37 24.16 -9.23
N LYS A 315 -12.05 24.53 -7.98
CA LYS A 315 -11.85 25.93 -7.56
C LYS A 315 -10.49 26.51 -7.97
N ALA A 316 -9.54 25.69 -8.42
CA ALA A 316 -8.21 26.17 -8.83
C ALA A 316 -8.21 26.88 -10.20
N GLY A 317 -9.27 26.73 -10.99
CA GLY A 317 -9.37 27.36 -12.32
C GLY A 317 -8.26 26.87 -13.25
N ASN A 318 -7.59 27.81 -13.93
CA ASN A 318 -6.47 27.55 -14.85
C ASN A 318 -5.10 27.89 -14.24
N SER A 319 -5.00 28.09 -12.95
CA SER A 319 -3.73 28.34 -12.26
C SER A 319 -3.02 27.03 -11.94
N ALA A 320 -1.82 26.82 -12.50
CA ALA A 320 -0.99 25.66 -12.19
C ALA A 320 -0.64 25.62 -10.69
N GLU A 321 -0.27 26.75 -10.11
CA GLU A 321 0.07 26.89 -8.70
C GLU A 321 -1.10 26.45 -7.78
N ARG A 322 -2.32 26.90 -8.07
CA ARG A 322 -3.51 26.54 -7.28
C ARG A 322 -3.84 25.05 -7.39
N ILE A 323 -3.61 24.44 -8.57
CA ILE A 323 -3.82 23.01 -8.76
C ILE A 323 -2.80 22.22 -7.95
N LEU A 324 -1.51 22.59 -8.02
CA LEU A 324 -0.44 21.99 -7.23
C LEU A 324 -0.73 22.07 -5.74
N THR A 325 -1.10 23.26 -5.25
CA THR A 325 -1.46 23.47 -3.85
C THR A 325 -2.62 22.57 -3.42
N ALA A 326 -3.70 22.50 -4.22
CA ALA A 326 -4.87 21.70 -3.88
C ALA A 326 -4.53 20.19 -3.81
N VAL A 327 -3.68 19.70 -4.71
CA VAL A 327 -3.22 18.30 -4.68
C VAL A 327 -2.36 18.03 -3.46
N ALA A 328 -1.38 18.90 -3.17
CA ALA A 328 -0.50 18.74 -2.01
C ALA A 328 -1.29 18.79 -0.68
N GLU A 329 -2.30 19.66 -0.57
CA GLU A 329 -3.19 19.74 0.61
C GLU A 329 -4.02 18.47 0.79
N GLU A 330 -4.55 17.92 -0.30
CA GLU A 330 -5.33 16.68 -0.25
C GLU A 330 -4.48 15.51 0.29
N TRP A 331 -3.28 15.33 -0.27
CA TRP A 331 -2.36 14.31 0.19
C TRP A 331 -1.99 14.47 1.67
N TYR A 332 -1.66 15.69 2.10
CA TYR A 332 -1.31 15.95 3.50
C TYR A 332 -2.42 15.63 4.49
N ARG A 333 -3.66 15.98 4.14
CA ARG A 333 -4.81 15.79 5.03
C ARG A 333 -5.29 14.34 5.14
N HIS A 334 -5.05 13.52 4.13
CA HIS A 334 -5.52 12.14 4.07
C HIS A 334 -4.40 11.12 4.28
N ASP A 335 -3.16 11.57 4.46
CA ASP A 335 -2.06 10.67 4.77
C ASP A 335 -2.21 10.07 6.17
N VAL A 336 -1.96 8.77 6.26
CA VAL A 336 -2.06 7.97 7.50
C VAL A 336 -0.71 7.41 7.93
N SER A 337 0.37 8.03 7.47
CA SER A 337 1.73 7.59 7.81
C SER A 337 1.96 7.58 9.32
N GLY A 338 2.59 6.53 9.84
CA GLY A 338 3.03 6.46 11.23
C GLY A 338 4.07 7.52 11.64
N ALA A 339 4.52 8.37 10.69
CA ALA A 339 5.40 9.50 10.97
C ALA A 339 4.74 10.62 11.80
N TYR A 340 3.41 10.65 11.86
CA TYR A 340 2.68 11.66 12.65
C TYR A 340 2.72 11.38 14.15
N ILE A 341 2.92 12.43 14.94
CA ILE A 341 2.89 12.37 16.42
C ILE A 341 1.48 11.99 16.92
N ARG A 342 0.43 12.48 16.23
CA ARG A 342 -0.96 12.13 16.45
C ARG A 342 -1.60 11.88 15.11
N ASN A 343 -2.11 10.68 14.91
CA ASN A 343 -2.72 10.26 13.66
C ASN A 343 -4.26 10.28 13.79
N GLU A 344 -4.83 11.48 13.95
CA GLU A 344 -6.27 11.65 14.10
C GLU A 344 -7.03 11.26 12.83
N THR A 345 -6.42 11.45 11.65
CA THR A 345 -6.98 11.00 10.37
C THR A 345 -7.14 9.49 10.35
N LEU A 346 -6.11 8.75 10.75
CA LEU A 346 -6.19 7.29 10.86
C LEU A 346 -7.24 6.86 11.89
N ARG A 347 -7.31 7.52 13.05
CA ARG A 347 -8.29 7.21 14.09
C ARG A 347 -9.73 7.37 13.59
N GLN A 348 -10.04 8.47 12.94
CA GLN A 348 -11.37 8.73 12.37
C GLN A 348 -11.72 7.67 11.30
N LYS A 349 -10.78 7.31 10.46
CA LYS A 349 -10.95 6.28 9.44
C LYS A 349 -11.21 4.90 10.03
N ILE A 350 -10.48 4.53 11.08
CA ILE A 350 -10.72 3.26 11.78
C ILE A 350 -12.15 3.25 12.35
N MET A 351 -12.60 4.33 13.00
CA MET A 351 -13.96 4.42 13.52
C MET A 351 -15.01 4.19 12.44
N GLU A 352 -14.87 4.85 11.28
CA GLU A 352 -15.77 4.68 10.15
C GLU A 352 -15.80 3.22 9.65
N ILE A 353 -14.64 2.60 9.52
CA ILE A 353 -14.53 1.20 9.07
C ILE A 353 -15.16 0.22 10.06
N LEU A 354 -14.95 0.42 11.36
CA LEU A 354 -15.56 -0.43 12.39
C LEU A 354 -17.09 -0.33 12.39
N GLU A 355 -17.64 0.84 12.01
CA GLU A 355 -19.09 1.04 11.91
C GLU A 355 -19.68 0.45 10.60
N THR A 356 -18.95 0.51 9.49
CA THR A 356 -19.48 0.19 8.15
C THR A 356 -19.15 -1.21 7.67
N ASP A 357 -17.99 -1.76 8.01
CA ASP A 357 -17.43 -2.96 7.37
C ASP A 357 -17.61 -4.24 8.20
N GLU A 358 -18.37 -4.21 9.30
CA GLU A 358 -18.63 -5.37 10.18
C GLU A 358 -17.34 -6.09 10.62
N VAL A 359 -16.32 -5.33 11.03
CA VAL A 359 -15.03 -5.86 11.48
C VAL A 359 -15.19 -6.62 12.79
N GLU A 360 -14.64 -7.82 12.87
CA GLU A 360 -14.68 -8.70 14.05
C GLU A 360 -13.37 -8.74 14.82
N GLY A 361 -12.26 -8.38 14.17
CA GLY A 361 -10.94 -8.31 14.76
C GLY A 361 -9.97 -7.48 13.92
N VAL A 362 -8.85 -7.11 14.50
CA VAL A 362 -7.77 -6.36 13.86
C VAL A 362 -6.52 -7.21 13.85
N VAL A 363 -5.86 -7.31 12.69
CA VAL A 363 -4.47 -7.77 12.60
C VAL A 363 -3.60 -6.54 12.41
N TYR A 364 -2.80 -6.24 13.42
CA TYR A 364 -1.86 -5.14 13.37
C TYR A 364 -0.47 -5.66 13.00
N HIS A 365 -0.09 -5.43 11.75
CA HIS A 365 1.16 -5.90 11.18
C HIS A 365 2.30 -4.91 11.44
N ILE A 366 3.41 -5.41 11.97
CA ILE A 366 4.63 -4.63 12.23
C ILE A 366 5.80 -5.33 11.55
N LEU A 367 6.51 -4.62 10.70
CA LEU A 367 7.78 -5.11 10.17
C LEU A 367 8.90 -4.81 11.17
N LYS A 368 9.72 -5.81 11.46
CA LYS A 368 10.89 -5.65 12.36
C LYS A 368 11.72 -4.45 11.93
N GLY A 369 12.11 -3.63 12.90
CA GLY A 369 12.86 -2.40 12.65
C GLY A 369 12.02 -1.17 12.33
N GLN A 370 10.70 -1.30 12.18
CA GLN A 370 9.77 -0.18 12.12
C GLN A 370 9.23 0.12 13.52
N ILE A 371 9.67 1.23 14.10
CA ILE A 371 9.30 1.62 15.48
C ILE A 371 7.97 2.38 15.48
N GLU A 372 7.70 3.15 14.45
CA GLU A 372 6.55 4.04 14.35
C GLU A 372 5.22 3.27 14.48
N PRO A 373 5.00 2.12 13.80
CA PRO A 373 3.78 1.32 13.98
C PRO A 373 3.62 0.76 15.41
N ASP A 374 4.70 0.47 16.12
CA ASP A 374 4.62 0.00 17.51
C ASP A 374 4.10 1.09 18.46
N PHE A 375 4.58 2.33 18.32
CA PHE A 375 4.06 3.45 19.08
C PHE A 375 2.61 3.77 18.73
N GLU A 376 2.26 3.66 17.48
CA GLU A 376 0.91 3.89 17.00
C GLU A 376 -0.08 2.85 17.55
N LEU A 377 0.31 1.55 17.55
CA LEU A 377 -0.50 0.49 18.13
C LEU A 377 -0.77 0.73 19.62
N ALA A 378 0.25 1.09 20.40
CA ALA A 378 0.08 1.37 21.83
C ALA A 378 -0.94 2.48 22.10
N TRP A 379 -1.03 3.46 21.18
CA TRP A 379 -2.04 4.51 21.26
C TRP A 379 -3.45 4.02 20.91
N PHE A 380 -3.59 3.01 20.01
CA PHE A 380 -4.86 2.43 19.62
C PHE A 380 -5.35 1.29 20.53
N GLU A 381 -4.50 0.67 21.36
CA GLU A 381 -4.90 -0.47 22.19
C GLU A 381 -6.11 -0.18 23.06
N GLU A 382 -6.12 0.94 23.80
CA GLU A 382 -7.25 1.36 24.65
C GLU A 382 -8.53 1.62 23.82
N PHE A 383 -8.38 2.13 22.61
CA PHE A 383 -9.49 2.37 21.69
C PHE A 383 -10.16 1.05 21.25
N PHE A 384 -9.38 0.06 20.82
CA PHE A 384 -9.89 -1.24 20.41
C PHE A 384 -10.48 -2.03 21.57
N GLU A 385 -9.89 -1.94 22.77
CA GLU A 385 -10.43 -2.54 23.98
C GLU A 385 -11.80 -1.98 24.31
N LYS A 386 -11.98 -0.67 24.29
CA LYS A 386 -13.28 -0.01 24.51
C LYS A 386 -14.33 -0.37 23.46
N ALA A 387 -13.92 -0.60 22.23
CA ALA A 387 -14.77 -1.04 21.13
C ALA A 387 -15.11 -2.54 21.18
N ASP A 388 -14.56 -3.31 22.13
CA ASP A 388 -14.64 -4.78 22.22
C ASP A 388 -14.18 -5.48 20.92
N ILE A 389 -13.12 -4.94 20.29
CA ILE A 389 -12.50 -5.47 19.07
C ILE A 389 -11.16 -6.12 19.43
N PRO A 390 -11.01 -7.43 19.27
CA PRO A 390 -9.73 -8.12 19.51
C PRO A 390 -8.65 -7.66 18.52
N VAL A 391 -7.44 -7.44 19.04
CA VAL A 391 -6.27 -7.10 18.24
C VAL A 391 -5.25 -8.21 18.29
N PHE A 392 -4.75 -8.63 17.14
CA PHE A 392 -3.63 -9.54 16.99
C PHE A 392 -2.41 -8.77 16.51
N ARG A 393 -1.49 -8.42 17.43
CA ARG A 393 -0.20 -7.83 17.09
C ARG A 393 0.69 -8.88 16.45
N MET A 394 1.13 -8.64 15.23
CA MET A 394 1.98 -9.54 14.46
C MET A 394 3.25 -8.83 13.99
N GLU A 395 4.37 -9.21 14.55
CA GLU A 395 5.69 -8.74 14.12
C GLU A 395 6.32 -9.75 13.17
N THR A 396 6.76 -9.28 11.99
CA THR A 396 7.36 -10.12 10.94
C THR A 396 8.56 -9.43 10.28
N ASP A 397 9.20 -10.18 9.39
CA ASP A 397 10.16 -9.68 8.42
C ASP A 397 9.93 -10.38 7.06
N TYR A 398 10.78 -10.13 6.06
CA TYR A 398 10.65 -10.80 4.76
C TYR A 398 11.24 -12.22 4.73
N GLN A 399 11.78 -12.72 5.84
CA GLN A 399 12.26 -14.09 5.96
C GLN A 399 11.10 -15.05 6.31
N TYR A 400 11.22 -16.32 5.92
CA TYR A 400 10.16 -17.33 6.10
C TYR A 400 10.42 -18.27 7.28
N GLN A 401 11.42 -18.01 8.11
CA GLN A 401 11.83 -18.91 9.21
C GLN A 401 10.78 -19.04 10.32
N ASP A 402 9.98 -18.01 10.55
CA ASP A 402 8.96 -17.90 11.59
C ASP A 402 7.53 -18.23 11.10
N VAL A 403 7.36 -18.62 9.83
CA VAL A 403 6.04 -18.76 9.21
C VAL A 403 5.14 -19.77 9.93
N GLU A 404 5.69 -20.91 10.38
CA GLU A 404 4.90 -21.92 11.07
C GLU A 404 4.43 -21.47 12.47
N GLN A 405 5.27 -20.73 13.20
CA GLN A 405 4.86 -20.10 14.46
C GLN A 405 3.74 -19.08 14.27
N LEU A 406 3.86 -18.26 13.24
CA LEU A 406 2.86 -17.25 12.91
C LEU A 406 1.55 -17.90 12.46
N ARG A 407 1.62 -19.01 11.70
CA ARG A 407 0.46 -19.78 11.28
C ARG A 407 -0.36 -20.27 12.47
N ILE A 408 0.26 -20.97 13.42
CA ILE A 408 -0.41 -21.48 14.63
C ILE A 408 -1.10 -20.34 15.40
N ARG A 409 -0.42 -19.21 15.56
CA ARG A 409 -0.98 -18.05 16.27
C ARG A 409 -2.14 -17.41 15.51
N MET A 410 -2.07 -17.34 14.18
CA MET A 410 -3.11 -16.78 13.32
C MET A 410 -4.35 -17.68 13.31
N GLU A 411 -4.17 -19.01 13.24
CA GLU A 411 -5.25 -19.98 13.35
C GLU A 411 -5.97 -19.87 14.70
N ALA A 412 -5.21 -19.78 15.80
CA ALA A 412 -5.79 -19.58 17.14
C ALA A 412 -6.59 -18.27 17.24
N PHE A 413 -6.11 -17.18 16.60
CA PHE A 413 -6.85 -15.94 16.53
C PHE A 413 -8.15 -16.07 15.72
N SER A 414 -8.12 -16.75 14.58
CA SER A 414 -9.30 -17.04 13.76
C SER A 414 -10.34 -17.87 14.51
N GLU A 415 -9.90 -18.91 15.23
CA GLU A 415 -10.78 -19.75 16.07
C GLU A 415 -11.43 -18.91 17.17
N MET A 416 -10.68 -18.07 17.86
CA MET A 416 -11.20 -17.17 18.89
C MET A 416 -12.28 -16.23 18.34
N LEU A 417 -12.05 -15.61 17.17
CA LEU A 417 -13.04 -14.75 16.51
C LEU A 417 -14.31 -15.53 16.15
N THR A 418 -14.14 -16.75 15.63
CA THR A 418 -15.25 -17.63 15.28
C THR A 418 -16.10 -17.98 16.51
N GLN A 419 -15.48 -18.33 17.64
CA GLN A 419 -16.18 -18.63 18.90
C GLN A 419 -16.93 -17.40 19.43
N ARG A 420 -16.32 -16.20 19.36
CA ARG A 420 -16.99 -14.93 19.76
C ARG A 420 -18.22 -14.66 18.90
N ARG A 421 -18.15 -14.89 17.59
CA ARG A 421 -19.30 -14.76 16.67
C ARG A 421 -20.44 -15.69 17.05
N PHE A 422 -20.15 -16.98 17.31
CA PHE A 422 -21.17 -17.92 17.74
C PHE A 422 -21.82 -17.54 19.07
N SER A 423 -21.03 -17.09 20.05
CA SER A 423 -21.52 -16.65 21.35
C SER A 423 -22.45 -15.43 21.22
N ARG A 424 -22.06 -14.43 20.42
CA ARG A 424 -22.91 -13.25 20.13
C ARG A 424 -24.22 -13.63 19.43
N ARG A 425 -24.16 -14.51 18.43
CA ARG A 425 -25.36 -15.02 17.73
C ARG A 425 -26.29 -15.81 18.67
N ALA A 426 -25.75 -16.66 19.56
CA ALA A 426 -26.52 -17.38 20.54
C ALA A 426 -27.21 -16.44 21.55
N MET A 427 -26.50 -15.43 22.04
CA MET A 427 -27.04 -14.41 22.94
C MET A 427 -28.17 -13.60 22.27
N MET A 428 -28.00 -13.17 21.04
CA MET A 428 -29.04 -12.45 20.27
C MET A 428 -30.29 -13.32 20.09
N ARG A 429 -30.13 -14.61 19.72
CA ARG A 429 -31.26 -15.56 19.60
C ARG A 429 -31.98 -15.74 20.92
N SER A 430 -31.26 -15.80 22.05
CA SER A 430 -31.85 -15.88 23.39
C SER A 430 -32.65 -14.61 23.74
N ILE A 431 -32.14 -13.45 23.44
CA ILE A 431 -32.83 -12.17 23.66
C ILE A 431 -34.12 -12.09 22.83
N ILE A 432 -34.05 -12.48 21.55
CA ILE A 432 -35.22 -12.46 20.65
C ILE A 432 -36.28 -13.51 21.14
N ARG A 433 -35.82 -14.64 21.66
CA ARG A 433 -36.72 -15.72 22.13
C ARG A 433 -37.35 -15.41 23.48
N ASN A 434 -36.68 -14.68 24.35
CA ASN A 434 -37.08 -14.36 25.73
C ASN A 434 -37.46 -12.88 25.92
N GLY A 435 -37.46 -12.06 24.86
CA GLY A 435 -37.88 -10.68 24.92
C GLY A 435 -39.37 -10.55 25.19
N PRO A 436 -39.81 -9.48 25.88
CA PRO A 436 -41.21 -9.29 26.19
C PRO A 436 -42.02 -9.20 24.90
N THR A 437 -43.05 -10.02 24.81
CA THR A 437 -44.04 -9.99 23.72
C THR A 437 -44.74 -8.64 23.75
N PHE A 438 -44.33 -7.72 22.87
CA PHE A 438 -45.07 -6.49 22.65
C PHE A 438 -46.37 -6.83 21.94
N VAL A 439 -47.43 -7.07 22.74
CA VAL A 439 -48.80 -7.16 22.24
C VAL A 439 -49.21 -5.74 21.84
N MET A 440 -49.18 -5.40 20.55
CA MET A 440 -49.89 -4.24 20.04
C MET A 440 -51.38 -4.48 20.22
N ARG A 441 -51.97 -3.93 21.28
CA ARG A 441 -53.42 -3.71 21.37
C ARG A 441 -53.80 -2.65 20.34
N CYS A 442 -54.30 -3.06 19.20
CA CYS A 442 -55.13 -2.21 18.37
C CYS A 442 -56.37 -1.83 19.18
N GLN A 443 -56.39 -0.64 19.75
CA GLN A 443 -57.66 -0.03 20.17
C GLN A 443 -58.44 0.42 18.92
N SER A 444 -59.42 -0.38 18.53
CA SER A 444 -60.49 0.08 17.63
C SER A 444 -61.23 1.20 18.32
N ARG A 445 -61.10 2.40 17.87
CA ARG A 445 -62.06 3.48 18.12
C ARG A 445 -63.29 3.22 17.23
N SER A 446 -64.35 2.70 17.83
CA SER A 446 -65.72 2.94 17.38
C SER A 446 -66.18 4.17 18.18
N ASP A 447 -66.46 5.21 17.47
CA ASP A 447 -67.58 6.16 17.49
C ASP A 447 -67.23 7.42 16.69
#